data_2926ca712410cbcb09e3b7a800b58497
#
_entry.id   2926ca712410cbcb09e3b7a800b58497
#
_cell.length_a   1.000
_cell.length_b   1.000
_cell.length_c   1.000
_cell.angle_alpha   90.00
_cell.angle_beta   90.00
_cell.angle_gamma   90.00
#
_symmetry.space_group_name_H-M   'P 1'
#
loop_
_entity.id
_entity.type
_entity.pdbx_description
1 polymer ?
#
loop_
_entity_poly.entity_id
_entity_poly.type
_entity_poly.pdbx_seq_one_letter_code
_entity_poly.pdbx_strand_id
1 'polypeptide(L)'
;NPNRTDRGDWKYELVVDPDPEITITGSSTGSTYYDTPTNFSDLLVNNDNEVHSVRYHFIPGISPDDGESDCGNGKDTTITIWVNPTPDITVSIPDTVFCNNEITDFLIEDGLGNVMGEKKFIVYAQYDTDDVSVYDRDFDPDTLNVDTIVADSLVIWVNETEEISYFFRAIIEDTREGYNRDCKDGTDTTIKIFVQPTPRFTAEISETIICDSTEIEIDVTHHMDYIAFADNMYSLETDYNAGALTGIQAEGDYGAGADIEDLLDNLTDTIQDVSYHMMARLYDNRPGHEGEYCNRGTDTTLFVKVNPTPRIAYEYLMGEDTLCFNEGFRLATNSRVYTTHPLYYSLNVENPDNVNGALDPDPADSSFVDIPLYQEGMDPGDSVGTVTYKFHPYISTKKCPGKDTSIIVRVNPEPVMNVTQSDTAVCYNWGYELPMSTAVKGTTGAMSYDLRTDWYNPGNVGPIPPDADYLLDRLDTLNQWDVRNTGDSIEDVTYFFTPVIKNARASGDCRGNPVTDS
;
A
#
# COMPACT_ATOMS: atom_id res chain seq x y z
N ASN A 1 64.71 80.95 -3.15
CA ASN A 1 65.69 80.47 -2.27
C ASN A 1 66.64 81.64 -1.93
N PRO A 2 66.48 82.30 -0.83
CA PRO A 2 67.30 83.45 -0.48
C PRO A 2 68.69 83.10 0.02
N ASN A 3 69.04 81.86 0.11
CA ASN A 3 70.22 81.55 0.89
C ASN A 3 70.93 80.31 0.45
N ARG A 4 71.44 80.41 -0.69
CA ARG A 4 72.56 79.57 -0.98
C ARG A 4 73.83 80.14 -0.36
N THR A 5 73.84 80.00 0.87
CA THR A 5 75.08 80.07 1.66
C THR A 5 75.26 78.76 2.41
N ASP A 6 74.67 77.76 1.87
CA ASP A 6 74.82 76.42 2.31
C ASP A 6 76.18 75.92 1.92
N ARG A 7 77.04 75.88 2.90
CA ARG A 7 78.32 75.20 2.90
C ARG A 7 78.15 73.78 3.37
N GLY A 8 77.40 72.96 2.63
CA GLY A 8 77.16 71.58 2.96
C GLY A 8 76.01 70.98 2.16
N ASP A 9 75.97 69.68 2.17
CA ASP A 9 74.90 68.88 1.49
C ASP A 9 73.66 68.72 2.37
N TRP A 10 72.54 68.89 1.74
CA TRP A 10 71.25 68.59 2.38
C TRP A 10 71.09 67.11 2.57
N LYS A 11 70.88 66.71 3.84
CA LYS A 11 70.62 65.34 4.25
C LYS A 11 69.43 65.33 5.15
N TYR A 12 68.93 64.17 5.37
CA TYR A 12 67.93 63.90 6.43
C TYR A 12 68.27 62.58 7.11
N GLU A 13 68.07 62.55 8.41
CA GLU A 13 67.97 61.31 9.18
C GLU A 13 66.57 60.75 9.08
N LEU A 14 66.48 59.48 8.75
CA LEU A 14 65.22 58.76 8.77
C LEU A 14 65.20 57.82 9.96
N VAL A 15 64.24 58.02 10.87
CA VAL A 15 63.94 57.10 11.95
C VAL A 15 62.62 56.44 11.63
N VAL A 16 62.66 55.14 11.55
CA VAL A 16 61.44 54.30 11.29
C VAL A 16 61.01 53.65 12.61
N ASP A 17 59.82 53.97 13.06
CA ASP A 17 59.17 53.46 14.29
C ASP A 17 57.93 52.66 13.95
N PRO A 18 58.08 51.34 13.75
CA PRO A 18 56.95 50.46 13.51
C PRO A 18 56.32 50.05 14.82
N ASP A 19 55.00 49.82 14.79
CA ASP A 19 54.31 49.04 15.83
C ASP A 19 54.93 47.62 15.89
N PRO A 20 54.96 46.95 17.05
CA PRO A 20 55.69 45.67 17.23
C PRO A 20 55.22 44.54 16.28
N GLU A 21 54.01 44.60 15.84
CA GLU A 21 53.40 43.58 14.98
C GLU A 21 53.67 43.77 13.48
N ILE A 22 54.37 44.89 13.13
CA ILE A 22 54.74 45.15 11.74
C ILE A 22 56.20 44.70 11.46
N THR A 23 56.31 43.84 10.46
CA THR A 23 57.61 43.49 9.87
C THR A 23 57.88 44.38 8.66
N ILE A 24 59.02 45.06 8.68
CA ILE A 24 59.46 45.87 7.56
C ILE A 24 60.61 45.17 6.85
N THR A 25 60.53 45.09 5.53
CA THR A 25 61.63 44.62 4.67
C THR A 25 61.81 45.63 3.55
N GLY A 26 62.96 46.31 3.49
CA GLY A 26 63.15 47.30 2.44
C GLY A 26 64.35 48.20 2.64
N SER A 27 64.33 49.36 1.99
CA SER A 27 65.46 50.31 1.92
C SER A 27 65.55 51.26 3.11
N SER A 28 64.52 51.23 4.01
CA SER A 28 64.49 52.17 5.15
C SER A 28 64.79 51.53 6.49
N THR A 29 65.23 50.27 6.52
CA THR A 29 65.57 49.57 7.77
C THR A 29 66.85 50.11 8.44
N GLY A 30 66.64 50.89 9.49
CA GLY A 30 67.67 51.45 10.33
C GLY A 30 67.71 52.99 10.33
N SER A 31 68.35 53.55 11.35
CA SER A 31 68.60 54.99 11.39
C SER A 31 69.82 55.32 10.50
N THR A 32 69.54 56.00 9.41
CA THR A 32 70.60 56.37 8.44
C THR A 32 70.37 57.76 7.87
N TYR A 33 71.47 58.43 7.53
CA TYR A 33 71.40 59.69 6.79
C TYR A 33 71.28 59.43 5.30
N TYR A 34 70.35 60.14 4.68
CA TYR A 34 70.08 60.02 3.25
C TYR A 34 70.25 61.35 2.54
N ASP A 35 70.78 61.32 1.33
CA ASP A 35 70.90 62.50 0.46
C ASP A 35 69.54 62.84 -0.15
N THR A 36 69.34 64.11 -0.45
CA THR A 36 68.07 64.54 -1.13
C THR A 36 68.29 64.71 -2.64
N PRO A 37 67.42 64.25 -3.50
CA PRO A 37 66.20 63.42 -3.22
C PRO A 37 66.55 61.95 -3.16
N THR A 38 65.87 61.19 -2.24
CA THR A 38 65.92 59.72 -2.16
C THR A 38 64.50 59.15 -2.13
N ASN A 39 64.35 58.07 -2.80
CA ASN A 39 63.07 57.29 -2.81
C ASN A 39 63.25 56.04 -1.94
N PHE A 40 62.25 55.72 -1.12
CA PHE A 40 62.22 54.51 -0.32
C PHE A 40 61.17 53.55 -0.92
N SER A 41 61.49 52.27 -0.81
CA SER A 41 60.56 51.17 -1.18
C SER A 41 60.63 50.12 -0.09
N ASP A 42 59.66 50.10 0.76
CA ASP A 42 59.51 49.15 1.85
C ASP A 42 58.31 48.26 1.63
N LEU A 43 58.46 46.96 1.92
CA LEU A 43 57.39 46.01 2.08
C LEU A 43 57.01 45.99 3.56
N LEU A 44 55.76 46.33 3.85
CA LEU A 44 55.17 46.34 5.19
C LEU A 44 54.25 45.14 5.33
N VAL A 45 54.51 44.27 6.29
CA VAL A 45 53.70 43.09 6.59
C VAL A 45 53.17 43.25 8.00
N ASN A 46 51.82 43.27 8.10
CA ASN A 46 51.13 43.21 9.36
C ASN A 46 50.93 41.75 9.73
N ASN A 47 51.40 41.34 10.90
CA ASN A 47 51.35 39.95 11.39
C ASN A 47 50.20 39.72 12.40
N ASP A 48 49.37 40.73 12.63
CA ASP A 48 48.26 40.69 13.56
C ASP A 48 46.91 40.78 12.80
N ASN A 49 45.79 40.62 13.50
CA ASN A 49 44.42 40.76 12.98
C ASN A 49 43.87 42.18 13.17
N GLU A 50 44.63 43.13 13.62
CA GLU A 50 44.26 44.54 13.79
C GLU A 50 45.13 45.46 12.93
N VAL A 51 44.66 46.67 12.69
CA VAL A 51 45.43 47.70 11.98
C VAL A 51 46.55 48.22 12.85
N HIS A 52 47.75 48.25 12.30
CA HIS A 52 48.90 48.78 12.93
C HIS A 52 49.57 49.90 12.10
N SER A 53 50.50 50.69 12.70
CA SER A 53 51.09 51.79 12.02
C SER A 53 52.59 51.72 11.99
N VAL A 54 53.13 52.37 10.98
CA VAL A 54 54.57 52.66 10.87
C VAL A 54 54.78 54.19 10.78
N ARG A 55 55.59 54.74 11.63
CA ARG A 55 55.93 56.16 11.60
C ARG A 55 57.28 56.34 11.00
N TYR A 56 57.34 57.19 9.97
CA TYR A 56 58.57 57.59 9.32
C TYR A 56 58.90 59.04 9.75
N HIS A 57 59.94 59.21 10.56
CA HIS A 57 60.37 60.49 11.05
C HIS A 57 61.56 60.99 10.20
N PHE A 58 61.36 62.08 9.50
CA PHE A 58 62.32 62.72 8.67
C PHE A 58 62.90 63.94 9.42
N ILE A 59 64.15 63.86 9.83
CA ILE A 59 64.82 64.91 10.57
C ILE A 59 65.86 65.57 9.61
N PRO A 60 65.54 66.74 9.03
CA PRO A 60 66.44 67.37 8.08
C PRO A 60 67.70 67.95 8.75
N GLY A 61 68.81 67.80 8.05
CA GLY A 61 70.08 68.28 8.48
C GLY A 61 70.93 68.81 7.31
N ILE A 62 71.98 69.54 7.65
CA ILE A 62 73.01 69.97 6.70
C ILE A 62 74.31 69.39 7.20
N SER A 63 74.99 68.65 6.35
CA SER A 63 76.39 68.20 6.61
C SER A 63 77.33 69.20 6.01
N PRO A 64 78.12 69.92 6.84
CA PRO A 64 79.04 70.95 6.37
C PRO A 64 80.20 70.36 5.53
N ASP A 65 80.61 71.10 4.50
CA ASP A 65 81.69 70.70 3.58
C ASP A 65 83.07 70.68 4.26
N ASP A 66 83.17 71.28 5.44
CA ASP A 66 84.43 71.48 6.18
C ASP A 66 84.68 70.45 7.29
N GLY A 67 83.80 69.44 7.43
CA GLY A 67 83.95 68.37 8.43
C GLY A 67 83.50 68.73 9.85
N GLU A 68 82.87 69.89 10.06
CA GLU A 68 82.26 70.29 11.33
C GLU A 68 81.01 69.39 11.62
N SER A 69 80.45 69.49 12.82
CA SER A 69 79.31 68.75 13.25
C SER A 69 78.04 69.09 12.43
N ASP A 70 77.28 68.09 12.04
CA ASP A 70 76.03 68.26 11.31
C ASP A 70 75.03 69.19 12.02
N CYS A 71 74.44 70.10 11.27
CA CYS A 71 73.37 70.97 11.75
C CYS A 71 72.01 70.20 11.70
N GLY A 72 71.65 69.60 12.81
CA GLY A 72 70.48 68.71 12.89
C GLY A 72 69.18 69.31 13.47
N ASN A 73 69.10 70.69 13.57
CA ASN A 73 67.91 71.34 14.19
C ASN A 73 66.89 71.79 13.17
N GLY A 74 66.60 70.99 12.13
CA GLY A 74 65.55 71.25 11.14
C GLY A 74 64.20 70.96 11.71
N LYS A 75 63.16 71.39 10.99
CA LYS A 75 61.77 71.06 11.33
C LYS A 75 61.44 69.61 10.90
N ASP A 76 61.18 68.74 11.87
CA ASP A 76 60.85 67.37 11.66
C ASP A 76 59.51 67.20 10.92
N THR A 77 59.40 66.17 10.13
CA THR A 77 58.20 65.75 9.45
C THR A 77 58.00 64.30 9.72
N THR A 78 56.75 63.96 10.20
CA THR A 78 56.36 62.60 10.45
C THR A 78 55.27 62.18 9.47
N ILE A 79 55.49 61.06 8.83
CA ILE A 79 54.51 60.42 7.99
C ILE A 79 54.09 59.12 8.69
N THR A 80 52.79 58.93 8.95
CA THR A 80 52.22 57.68 9.50
C THR A 80 51.58 56.89 8.37
N ILE A 81 51.97 55.63 8.22
CA ILE A 81 51.39 54.69 7.29
C ILE A 81 50.67 53.66 8.12
N TRP A 82 49.38 53.53 7.89
CA TRP A 82 48.55 52.47 8.48
C TRP A 82 48.58 51.25 7.59
N VAL A 83 48.76 50.07 8.20
CA VAL A 83 48.82 48.76 7.51
C VAL A 83 47.71 47.91 8.06
N ASN A 84 46.71 47.68 7.22
CA ASN A 84 45.64 46.78 7.55
C ASN A 84 46.15 45.34 7.67
N PRO A 85 45.47 44.47 8.45
CA PRO A 85 45.73 43.04 8.45
C PRO A 85 45.33 42.43 7.11
N THR A 86 45.73 41.17 6.86
CA THR A 86 45.20 40.37 5.77
C THR A 86 43.71 40.13 6.03
N PRO A 87 42.81 40.42 5.08
CA PRO A 87 41.39 40.19 5.28
C PRO A 87 41.09 38.73 5.59
N ASP A 88 40.25 38.46 6.60
CA ASP A 88 39.92 37.13 7.05
C ASP A 88 38.47 37.03 7.48
N ILE A 89 37.81 35.89 7.11
CA ILE A 89 36.44 35.53 7.51
C ILE A 89 36.36 34.05 7.84
N THR A 90 35.45 33.69 8.73
CA THR A 90 35.07 32.32 8.96
C THR A 90 33.70 32.10 8.32
N VAL A 91 33.59 31.04 7.51
CA VAL A 91 32.32 30.63 6.87
C VAL A 91 31.89 29.27 7.43
N SER A 92 30.70 29.21 7.95
CA SER A 92 30.11 27.96 8.45
C SER A 92 28.73 27.74 7.87
N ILE A 93 28.34 26.46 7.73
CA ILE A 93 27.05 26.03 7.27
C ILE A 93 26.62 24.78 8.09
N PRO A 94 25.36 24.68 8.52
CA PRO A 94 24.90 23.55 9.37
C PRO A 94 24.94 22.21 8.64
N ASP A 95 24.65 22.15 7.36
CA ASP A 95 24.72 20.95 6.51
C ASP A 95 25.26 21.30 5.11
N THR A 96 25.74 20.28 4.41
CA THR A 96 26.21 20.35 3.03
C THR A 96 25.32 19.60 2.04
N VAL A 97 24.26 18.93 2.50
CA VAL A 97 23.28 18.27 1.65
C VAL A 97 21.91 18.85 1.92
N PHE A 98 21.23 19.28 0.87
CA PHE A 98 19.94 19.97 0.92
C PHE A 98 18.93 19.24 0.02
N CYS A 99 17.66 19.35 0.35
CA CYS A 99 16.60 18.94 -0.55
C CYS A 99 16.29 20.03 -1.58
N ASN A 100 15.74 19.65 -2.71
CA ASN A 100 15.23 20.59 -3.70
C ASN A 100 14.21 21.55 -3.07
N ASN A 101 14.30 22.84 -3.40
CA ASN A 101 13.54 23.95 -2.83
C ASN A 101 13.84 24.25 -1.35
N GLU A 102 14.99 23.87 -0.84
CA GLU A 102 15.49 24.33 0.46
C GLU A 102 16.31 25.61 0.34
N ILE A 103 16.61 26.20 1.48
CA ILE A 103 17.36 27.45 1.60
C ILE A 103 18.67 27.16 2.34
N THR A 104 19.80 27.66 1.82
CA THR A 104 21.09 27.62 2.50
C THR A 104 21.14 28.67 3.58
N ASP A 105 21.93 28.42 4.63
CA ASP A 105 22.20 29.36 5.71
C ASP A 105 23.72 29.40 5.99
N PHE A 106 24.49 30.12 5.14
CA PHE A 106 25.89 30.35 5.41
C PHE A 106 26.06 31.47 6.44
N LEU A 107 26.62 31.15 7.57
CA LEU A 107 27.02 32.15 8.58
C LEU A 107 28.42 32.65 8.30
N ILE A 108 28.54 33.93 8.05
CA ILE A 108 29.81 34.62 7.77
C ILE A 108 30.19 35.45 8.99
N GLU A 109 31.26 35.06 9.65
CA GLU A 109 31.77 35.74 10.84
C GLU A 109 33.06 36.48 10.54
N ASP A 110 33.21 37.65 11.14
CA ASP A 110 34.41 38.48 11.06
C ASP A 110 35.59 37.87 11.85
N GLY A 111 36.72 37.67 11.21
CA GLY A 111 37.96 37.19 11.82
C GLY A 111 38.87 38.31 12.30
N LEU A 112 38.52 39.60 12.07
CA LEU A 112 39.42 40.74 12.27
C LEU A 112 39.02 41.63 13.45
N GLY A 113 40.01 42.29 14.08
CA GLY A 113 39.83 43.41 15.00
C GLY A 113 39.57 44.74 14.27
N ASN A 114 40.15 45.84 14.73
CA ASN A 114 40.00 47.15 14.09
C ASN A 114 40.74 47.21 12.73
N VAL A 115 40.10 47.81 11.72
CA VAL A 115 40.68 48.01 10.39
C VAL A 115 40.46 49.46 9.92
N MET A 116 41.27 49.89 8.95
CA MET A 116 41.06 51.14 8.22
C MET A 116 40.28 50.85 6.96
N GLY A 117 38.96 51.04 6.99
CA GLY A 117 38.03 50.74 5.92
C GLY A 117 36.83 49.94 6.41
N GLU A 118 36.04 49.36 5.49
CA GLU A 118 34.92 48.50 5.79
C GLU A 118 35.27 47.03 5.52
N LYS A 119 34.91 46.15 6.46
CA LYS A 119 35.11 44.72 6.33
C LYS A 119 33.97 44.15 5.48
N LYS A 120 34.31 43.48 4.41
CA LYS A 120 33.38 42.89 3.46
C LYS A 120 33.87 41.54 2.98
N PHE A 121 33.02 40.81 2.29
CA PHE A 121 33.40 39.64 1.53
C PHE A 121 32.76 39.64 0.16
N ILE A 122 33.41 38.97 -0.77
CA ILE A 122 32.88 38.65 -2.09
C ILE A 122 32.36 37.23 -2.04
N VAL A 123 31.14 37.00 -2.58
CA VAL A 123 30.54 35.68 -2.72
C VAL A 123 29.98 35.49 -4.11
N TYR A 124 30.16 34.30 -4.67
CA TYR A 124 29.48 33.83 -5.89
C TYR A 124 29.35 32.32 -5.86
N ALA A 125 28.41 31.79 -6.65
CA ALA A 125 28.17 30.35 -6.80
C ALA A 125 28.57 29.89 -8.21
N GLN A 126 29.00 28.64 -8.32
CA GLN A 126 29.29 27.96 -9.57
C GLN A 126 28.54 26.62 -9.61
N TYR A 127 27.73 26.42 -10.65
CA TYR A 127 26.87 25.25 -10.83
C TYR A 127 26.53 25.06 -12.32
N ASP A 128 25.92 23.95 -12.69
CA ASP A 128 25.39 23.74 -14.04
C ASP A 128 24.03 24.48 -14.20
N THR A 129 23.95 25.46 -15.06
CA THR A 129 22.76 26.30 -15.25
C THR A 129 21.65 25.61 -16.03
N ASP A 130 21.92 24.47 -16.69
CA ASP A 130 20.92 23.68 -17.38
C ASP A 130 20.12 22.81 -16.39
N ASP A 131 20.73 22.47 -15.25
CA ASP A 131 20.20 21.53 -14.27
C ASP A 131 19.82 22.16 -12.93
N VAL A 132 20.42 23.30 -12.59
CA VAL A 132 20.30 23.98 -11.29
C VAL A 132 19.99 25.46 -11.46
N SER A 133 19.24 26.02 -10.53
CA SER A 133 19.14 27.46 -10.26
C SER A 133 19.36 27.73 -8.78
N VAL A 134 20.18 28.71 -8.51
CA VAL A 134 20.37 29.29 -7.18
C VAL A 134 19.72 30.67 -7.21
N TYR A 135 18.64 30.85 -6.44
CA TYR A 135 17.93 32.12 -6.39
C TYR A 135 18.78 33.14 -5.59
N ASP A 136 18.86 34.38 -6.08
CA ASP A 136 19.61 35.49 -5.54
C ASP A 136 21.16 35.35 -5.62
N ARG A 137 21.68 34.29 -6.29
CA ARG A 137 23.12 34.11 -6.48
C ARG A 137 23.41 33.53 -7.86
N ASP A 138 24.29 34.16 -8.57
CA ASP A 138 24.75 33.69 -9.88
C ASP A 138 26.30 33.67 -9.94
N PHE A 139 26.84 33.59 -11.14
CA PHE A 139 28.29 33.59 -11.36
C PHE A 139 28.95 34.97 -11.16
N ASP A 140 28.16 36.05 -11.08
CA ASP A 140 28.66 37.38 -10.84
C ASP A 140 28.95 37.59 -9.36
N PRO A 141 30.15 38.07 -9.00
CA PRO A 141 30.54 38.26 -7.61
C PRO A 141 29.77 39.38 -6.91
N ASP A 142 29.07 39.05 -5.84
CA ASP A 142 28.46 40.02 -4.92
C ASP A 142 29.42 40.41 -3.81
N THR A 143 29.35 41.68 -3.39
CA THR A 143 30.09 42.18 -2.24
C THR A 143 29.14 42.51 -1.09
N LEU A 144 29.33 41.80 0.02
CA LEU A 144 28.44 41.89 1.20
C LEU A 144 29.25 42.25 2.45
N ASN A 145 28.55 42.74 3.47
CA ASN A 145 29.15 43.02 4.77
C ASN A 145 29.36 41.70 5.56
N VAL A 146 30.42 41.66 6.38
CA VAL A 146 30.62 40.56 7.34
C VAL A 146 29.55 40.56 8.43
N ASP A 147 29.50 39.49 9.25
CA ASP A 147 28.50 39.27 10.29
C ASP A 147 27.06 39.21 9.69
N THR A 148 26.91 38.51 8.60
CA THR A 148 25.64 38.32 7.90
C THR A 148 25.38 36.85 7.58
N ILE A 149 24.12 36.53 7.28
CA ILE A 149 23.74 35.23 6.76
C ILE A 149 23.51 35.35 5.26
N VAL A 150 24.12 34.47 4.49
CA VAL A 150 23.88 34.28 3.07
C VAL A 150 22.90 33.12 2.93
N ALA A 151 21.68 33.44 2.52
CA ALA A 151 20.58 32.48 2.37
C ALA A 151 20.10 32.48 0.92
N ASP A 152 20.32 31.37 0.21
CA ASP A 152 19.98 31.22 -1.19
C ASP A 152 18.99 30.04 -1.35
N SER A 153 17.96 30.20 -2.17
CA SER A 153 17.01 29.12 -2.48
C SER A 153 17.55 28.25 -3.61
N LEU A 154 17.57 26.95 -3.37
CA LEU A 154 18.14 25.93 -4.25
C LEU A 154 17.04 25.25 -5.05
N VAL A 155 17.10 25.26 -6.38
CA VAL A 155 16.13 24.59 -7.25
C VAL A 155 16.87 23.76 -8.29
N ILE A 156 16.51 22.46 -8.38
CA ILE A 156 17.00 21.57 -9.43
C ILE A 156 15.85 20.98 -10.24
N TRP A 157 16.10 20.70 -11.53
CA TRP A 157 15.08 20.15 -12.45
C TRP A 157 15.37 18.74 -12.90
N VAL A 158 16.54 18.22 -12.56
CA VAL A 158 16.99 16.87 -12.90
C VAL A 158 16.62 15.86 -11.81
N ASN A 159 16.76 14.59 -12.12
CA ASN A 159 16.44 13.46 -11.22
C ASN A 159 17.70 12.88 -10.55
N GLU A 160 18.76 13.66 -10.47
CA GLU A 160 20.04 13.28 -9.86
C GLU A 160 20.53 14.36 -8.88
N THR A 161 21.52 13.99 -8.07
CA THR A 161 22.13 14.92 -7.11
C THR A 161 23.04 15.89 -7.82
N GLU A 162 22.85 17.19 -7.59
CA GLU A 162 23.64 18.24 -8.17
C GLU A 162 24.62 18.87 -7.16
N GLU A 163 25.84 19.23 -7.65
CA GLU A 163 26.86 19.89 -6.86
C GLU A 163 26.88 21.41 -7.16
N ILE A 164 26.86 22.22 -6.10
CA ILE A 164 27.04 23.67 -6.16
C ILE A 164 28.28 24.06 -5.37
N SER A 165 29.18 24.81 -5.98
CA SER A 165 30.37 25.33 -5.32
C SER A 165 30.22 26.81 -5.00
N TYR A 166 30.24 27.16 -3.72
CA TYR A 166 30.25 28.54 -3.25
C TYR A 166 31.70 29.00 -2.96
N PHE A 167 32.03 30.19 -3.45
CA PHE A 167 33.32 30.82 -3.25
C PHE A 167 33.14 32.07 -2.41
N PHE A 168 33.94 32.19 -1.35
CA PHE A 168 33.95 33.33 -0.44
C PHE A 168 35.36 33.90 -0.39
N ARG A 169 35.51 35.22 -0.50
CA ARG A 169 36.79 35.92 -0.36
C ARG A 169 36.64 37.13 0.55
N ALA A 170 37.42 37.21 1.61
CA ALA A 170 37.48 38.35 2.50
C ALA A 170 38.15 39.56 1.83
N ILE A 171 37.61 40.75 2.04
CA ILE A 171 38.19 42.02 1.59
C ILE A 171 38.04 43.12 2.64
N ILE A 172 38.94 44.13 2.60
CA ILE A 172 38.74 45.40 3.30
C ILE A 172 38.62 46.49 2.25
N GLU A 173 37.43 47.10 2.16
CA GLU A 173 37.16 48.19 1.22
C GLU A 173 37.70 49.52 1.75
N ASP A 174 38.46 50.23 0.93
CA ASP A 174 39.00 51.55 1.30
C ASP A 174 37.91 52.61 1.18
N THR A 175 37.46 53.15 2.30
CA THR A 175 36.39 54.17 2.36
C THR A 175 36.89 55.60 2.31
N ARG A 176 38.20 55.83 2.13
CA ARG A 176 38.80 57.19 2.08
C ARG A 176 38.49 57.85 0.76
N GLU A 177 38.00 59.11 0.82
CA GLU A 177 37.68 59.88 -0.38
C GLU A 177 38.91 60.09 -1.29
N GLY A 178 38.77 59.69 -2.55
CA GLY A 178 39.81 59.80 -3.57
C GLY A 178 40.89 58.71 -3.55
N TYR A 179 40.73 57.71 -2.72
CA TYR A 179 41.57 56.51 -2.67
C TYR A 179 40.73 55.30 -3.07
N ASN A 180 41.35 54.37 -3.77
CA ASN A 180 40.74 53.08 -4.14
C ASN A 180 41.83 52.00 -3.99
N ARG A 181 42.14 51.65 -2.76
CA ARG A 181 43.18 50.67 -2.41
C ARG A 181 42.61 49.61 -1.49
N ASP A 182 41.59 48.91 -1.99
CA ASP A 182 41.00 47.78 -1.28
C ASP A 182 42.08 46.71 -1.03
N CYS A 183 42.05 46.09 0.16
CA CYS A 183 42.82 44.89 0.44
C CYS A 183 42.02 43.72 -0.09
N LYS A 184 42.42 43.14 -1.24
CA LYS A 184 41.67 42.07 -1.95
C LYS A 184 42.29 40.68 -1.83
N ASP A 185 43.50 40.61 -1.28
CA ASP A 185 44.26 39.37 -1.12
C ASP A 185 43.94 38.71 0.25
N GLY A 186 42.64 38.56 0.55
CA GLY A 186 42.18 37.94 1.77
C GLY A 186 42.06 36.42 1.68
N THR A 187 41.56 35.83 2.75
CA THR A 187 41.30 34.39 2.83
C THR A 187 40.23 33.98 1.80
N ASP A 188 40.57 32.96 1.01
CA ASP A 188 39.63 32.32 0.07
C ASP A 188 39.08 31.02 0.69
N THR A 189 37.78 30.88 0.74
CA THR A 189 37.09 29.65 1.20
C THR A 189 36.17 29.16 0.12
N THR A 190 36.20 27.85 -0.14
CA THR A 190 35.24 27.18 -1.06
C THR A 190 34.46 26.14 -0.29
N ILE A 191 33.16 26.23 -0.36
CA ILE A 191 32.25 25.25 0.23
C ILE A 191 31.45 24.61 -0.89
N LYS A 192 31.43 23.28 -0.91
CA LYS A 192 30.61 22.48 -1.81
C LYS A 192 29.36 22.00 -1.07
N ILE A 193 28.24 22.24 -1.69
CA ILE A 193 26.94 21.67 -1.24
C ILE A 193 26.36 20.78 -2.32
N PHE A 194 25.49 19.86 -1.91
CA PHE A 194 24.81 18.93 -2.78
C PHE A 194 23.31 19.09 -2.63
N VAL A 195 22.60 19.18 -3.75
CA VAL A 195 21.15 19.33 -3.77
C VAL A 195 20.52 18.04 -4.24
N GLN A 196 19.70 17.45 -3.40
CA GLN A 196 18.95 16.24 -3.70
C GLN A 196 17.71 16.56 -4.53
N PRO A 197 17.40 15.78 -5.56
CA PRO A 197 16.20 15.95 -6.36
C PRO A 197 14.94 15.65 -5.55
N THR A 198 13.81 16.13 -6.02
CA THR A 198 12.50 15.73 -5.48
C THR A 198 12.25 14.26 -5.78
N PRO A 199 12.09 13.37 -4.79
CA PRO A 199 11.94 11.94 -5.03
C PRO A 199 10.65 11.61 -5.78
N ARG A 200 10.73 10.69 -6.75
CA ARG A 200 9.61 10.34 -7.63
C ARG A 200 9.54 8.86 -7.92
N PHE A 201 8.32 8.33 -7.90
CA PHE A 201 8.00 7.00 -8.41
C PHE A 201 6.63 7.02 -9.12
N THR A 202 6.33 5.95 -9.87
CA THR A 202 4.97 5.58 -10.27
C THR A 202 4.60 4.27 -9.59
N ALA A 203 3.35 4.15 -9.14
CA ALA A 203 2.80 2.92 -8.61
C ALA A 203 1.58 2.54 -9.43
N GLU A 204 1.58 1.34 -9.99
CA GLU A 204 0.51 0.82 -10.84
C GLU A 204 -0.03 -0.49 -10.25
N ILE A 205 -1.34 -0.61 -10.21
CA ILE A 205 -2.03 -1.82 -9.78
C ILE A 205 -2.82 -2.41 -10.94
N SER A 206 -2.70 -3.72 -11.15
CA SER A 206 -3.35 -4.42 -12.26
C SER A 206 -4.87 -4.44 -12.14
N GLU A 207 -5.40 -4.56 -10.94
CA GLU A 207 -6.83 -4.69 -10.65
C GLU A 207 -7.23 -4.01 -9.34
N THR A 208 -8.29 -3.18 -9.40
CA THR A 208 -8.84 -2.47 -8.23
C THR A 208 -10.03 -3.18 -7.57
N ILE A 209 -10.53 -4.25 -8.18
CA ILE A 209 -11.61 -5.09 -7.64
C ILE A 209 -11.19 -6.55 -7.82
N ILE A 210 -11.00 -7.25 -6.74
CA ILE A 210 -10.50 -8.62 -6.73
C ILE A 210 -11.45 -9.58 -6.00
N CYS A 211 -11.18 -10.86 -6.15
CA CYS A 211 -11.83 -11.93 -5.40
C CYS A 211 -11.16 -12.11 -4.03
N ASP A 212 -11.85 -12.78 -3.12
CA ASP A 212 -11.28 -13.32 -1.89
C ASP A 212 -10.10 -14.27 -2.21
N SER A 213 -9.09 -14.28 -1.35
CA SER A 213 -7.88 -15.10 -1.50
C SER A 213 -7.18 -14.91 -2.86
N THR A 214 -7.13 -13.66 -3.34
CA THR A 214 -6.47 -13.30 -4.59
C THR A 214 -5.23 -12.46 -4.30
N GLU A 215 -4.15 -12.77 -4.98
CA GLU A 215 -2.92 -12.01 -4.98
C GLU A 215 -3.08 -10.73 -5.80
N ILE A 216 -2.61 -9.62 -5.25
CA ILE A 216 -2.45 -8.34 -5.96
C ILE A 216 -0.97 -8.04 -6.09
N GLU A 217 -0.62 -7.36 -7.17
CA GLU A 217 0.70 -6.84 -7.40
C GLU A 217 0.59 -5.33 -7.64
N ILE A 218 1.36 -4.55 -6.91
CA ILE A 218 1.54 -3.12 -7.13
C ILE A 218 2.98 -2.93 -7.60
N ASP A 219 3.12 -2.66 -8.88
CA ASP A 219 4.41 -2.37 -9.52
C ASP A 219 4.88 -0.97 -9.13
N VAL A 220 6.05 -0.87 -8.51
CA VAL A 220 6.65 0.40 -8.09
C VAL A 220 7.87 0.70 -8.93
N THR A 221 7.78 1.69 -9.81
CA THR A 221 8.89 2.14 -10.65
C THR A 221 9.39 3.51 -10.20
N HIS A 222 10.64 3.59 -9.74
CA HIS A 222 11.25 4.88 -9.39
C HIS A 222 11.81 5.60 -10.62
N HIS A 223 11.86 6.95 -10.55
CA HIS A 223 12.30 7.82 -11.64
C HIS A 223 13.51 8.68 -11.26
N MET A 224 14.38 8.14 -10.42
CA MET A 224 15.60 8.79 -9.96
C MET A 224 16.81 8.15 -10.66
N ASP A 225 17.76 8.99 -11.06
CA ASP A 225 19.00 8.54 -11.70
C ASP A 225 20.11 8.31 -10.64
N TYR A 226 21.08 9.17 -10.55
CA TYR A 226 22.15 9.08 -9.56
C TYR A 226 21.85 9.90 -8.31
N ILE A 227 21.77 9.25 -7.15
CA ILE A 227 21.57 9.89 -5.85
C ILE A 227 22.80 9.68 -4.99
N ALA A 228 23.51 10.78 -4.67
CA ALA A 228 24.61 10.76 -3.73
C ALA A 228 24.11 11.00 -2.31
N PHE A 229 24.73 10.36 -1.32
CA PHE A 229 24.50 10.58 0.13
C PHE A 229 23.09 10.21 0.62
N ALA A 230 22.25 9.56 -0.19
CA ALA A 230 20.93 9.16 0.24
C ALA A 230 20.50 7.83 -0.38
N ASP A 231 19.61 7.14 0.33
CA ASP A 231 18.91 5.96 -0.16
C ASP A 231 17.52 6.36 -0.66
N ASN A 232 17.19 5.96 -1.88
CA ASN A 232 15.90 6.20 -2.48
C ASN A 232 14.89 5.17 -1.97
N MET A 233 13.82 5.60 -1.32
CA MET A 233 12.83 4.77 -0.66
C MET A 233 11.41 5.31 -0.86
N TYR A 234 10.41 4.52 -0.49
CA TYR A 234 9.07 5.01 -0.25
C TYR A 234 8.55 4.52 1.10
N SER A 235 7.79 5.35 1.79
CA SER A 235 7.02 4.92 2.96
C SER A 235 5.67 4.38 2.52
N LEU A 236 5.25 3.27 3.13
CA LEU A 236 3.95 2.64 2.94
C LEU A 236 3.13 2.77 4.22
N GLU A 237 1.93 3.33 4.10
CA GLU A 237 0.88 3.31 5.12
C GLU A 237 -0.36 2.61 4.52
N THR A 238 -1.05 1.80 5.30
CA THR A 238 -2.21 1.04 4.85
C THR A 238 -3.43 1.33 5.73
N ASP A 239 -4.59 1.54 5.11
CA ASP A 239 -5.84 1.69 5.86
C ASP A 239 -6.84 0.60 5.45
N TYR A 240 -7.21 -0.24 6.41
CA TYR A 240 -8.12 -1.36 6.24
C TYR A 240 -8.71 -1.83 7.57
N ASN A 241 -9.74 -2.66 7.51
CA ASN A 241 -10.31 -3.29 8.70
C ASN A 241 -9.56 -4.59 9.05
N ALA A 242 -8.62 -4.53 9.97
CA ALA A 242 -7.81 -5.68 10.39
C ALA A 242 -8.60 -6.86 11.00
N GLY A 243 -9.86 -6.66 11.39
CA GLY A 243 -10.75 -7.75 11.83
C GLY A 243 -11.48 -8.45 10.68
N ALA A 244 -11.43 -7.90 9.48
CA ALA A 244 -12.20 -8.33 8.31
C ALA A 244 -11.33 -8.70 7.11
N LEU A 245 -10.12 -8.16 7.01
CA LEU A 245 -9.19 -8.37 5.91
C LEU A 245 -7.81 -8.74 6.45
N THR A 246 -7.14 -9.70 5.81
CA THR A 246 -5.79 -10.15 6.17
C THR A 246 -4.91 -10.31 4.94
N GLY A 247 -3.60 -10.50 5.15
CA GLY A 247 -2.65 -10.69 4.06
C GLY A 247 -2.03 -9.41 3.51
N ILE A 248 -2.16 -8.29 4.23
CA ILE A 248 -1.65 -6.98 3.82
C ILE A 248 -0.22 -6.82 4.32
N GLN A 249 0.63 -6.28 3.45
CA GLN A 249 2.02 -5.96 3.77
C GLN A 249 2.12 -4.99 4.95
N ALA A 250 3.14 -5.17 5.78
CA ALA A 250 3.37 -4.31 6.93
C ALA A 250 3.69 -2.87 6.50
N GLU A 251 3.22 -1.91 7.30
CA GLU A 251 3.61 -0.52 7.15
C GLU A 251 5.11 -0.33 7.39
N GLY A 252 5.74 0.62 6.71
CA GLY A 252 7.16 0.92 6.85
C GLY A 252 7.78 1.53 5.62
N ASP A 253 9.11 1.63 5.65
CA ASP A 253 9.90 2.15 4.54
C ASP A 253 10.47 1.01 3.70
N TYR A 254 10.32 1.12 2.39
CA TYR A 254 10.73 0.13 1.40
C TYR A 254 11.69 0.75 0.38
N GLY A 255 12.63 -0.03 -0.11
CA GLY A 255 13.56 0.41 -1.16
C GLY A 255 12.81 0.79 -2.43
N ALA A 256 13.28 1.81 -3.14
CA ALA A 256 12.69 2.22 -4.41
C ALA A 256 12.69 1.05 -5.40
N GLY A 257 11.54 0.80 -6.01
CA GLY A 257 11.34 -0.33 -6.93
C GLY A 257 11.09 -1.67 -6.23
N ALA A 258 10.81 -1.69 -4.92
CA ALA A 258 10.26 -2.85 -4.25
C ALA A 258 8.75 -2.91 -4.51
N ASP A 259 8.31 -3.94 -5.22
CA ASP A 259 6.90 -4.17 -5.50
C ASP A 259 6.17 -4.67 -4.25
N ILE A 260 4.84 -4.49 -4.21
CA ILE A 260 3.98 -5.00 -3.14
C ILE A 260 3.20 -6.19 -3.70
N GLU A 261 3.39 -7.35 -3.09
CA GLU A 261 2.70 -8.59 -3.40
C GLU A 261 1.89 -9.03 -2.18
N ASP A 262 0.57 -8.82 -2.21
CA ASP A 262 -0.34 -9.14 -1.11
C ASP A 262 -1.34 -10.20 -1.53
N LEU A 263 -1.49 -11.24 -0.70
CA LEU A 263 -2.57 -12.22 -0.81
C LEU A 263 -3.72 -11.83 0.13
N LEU A 264 -4.76 -11.18 -0.41
CA LEU A 264 -5.82 -10.58 0.38
C LEU A 264 -6.95 -11.58 0.68
N ASP A 265 -7.15 -11.89 1.96
CA ASP A 265 -8.24 -12.75 2.43
C ASP A 265 -9.34 -11.93 3.11
N ASN A 266 -10.55 -11.98 2.55
CA ASN A 266 -11.75 -11.36 3.11
C ASN A 266 -12.50 -12.35 4.03
N LEU A 267 -12.41 -12.12 5.32
CA LEU A 267 -12.99 -12.98 6.36
C LEU A 267 -14.50 -12.76 6.59
N THR A 268 -15.14 -11.88 5.81
CA THR A 268 -16.53 -11.46 6.03
C THR A 268 -17.44 -11.82 4.86
N ASP A 269 -18.72 -11.53 5.03
CA ASP A 269 -19.74 -11.67 3.96
C ASP A 269 -20.00 -10.34 3.21
N THR A 270 -19.13 -9.33 3.41
CA THR A 270 -19.25 -8.01 2.79
C THR A 270 -17.98 -7.62 2.07
N ILE A 271 -18.08 -6.70 1.11
CA ILE A 271 -16.92 -6.12 0.44
C ILE A 271 -16.05 -5.43 1.47
N GLN A 272 -14.74 -5.66 1.39
CA GLN A 272 -13.75 -4.95 2.18
C GLN A 272 -12.91 -4.03 1.28
N ASP A 273 -12.59 -2.86 1.80
CA ASP A 273 -11.71 -1.90 1.15
C ASP A 273 -10.35 -1.89 1.83
N VAL A 274 -9.28 -1.75 1.04
CA VAL A 274 -7.94 -1.43 1.52
C VAL A 274 -7.38 -0.29 0.69
N SER A 275 -6.68 0.63 1.33
CA SER A 275 -5.91 1.67 0.66
C SER A 275 -4.43 1.55 0.99
N TYR A 276 -3.59 1.79 -0.02
CA TYR A 276 -2.13 1.83 0.06
C TYR A 276 -1.71 3.26 -0.21
N HIS A 277 -1.29 3.95 0.83
CA HIS A 277 -0.75 5.31 0.76
C HIS A 277 0.78 5.22 0.71
N MET A 278 1.37 5.73 -0.35
CA MET A 278 2.78 5.62 -0.65
C MET A 278 3.38 7.01 -0.88
N MET A 279 4.48 7.31 -0.20
CA MET A 279 5.17 8.59 -0.32
C MET A 279 6.66 8.37 -0.62
N ALA A 280 7.15 8.98 -1.71
CA ALA A 280 8.56 8.95 -2.08
C ALA A 280 9.42 9.74 -1.10
N ARG A 281 10.57 9.19 -0.72
CA ARG A 281 11.51 9.76 0.25
C ARG A 281 12.96 9.46 -0.13
N LEU A 282 13.87 10.38 0.24
CA LEU A 282 15.30 10.12 0.26
C LEU A 282 15.77 10.11 1.71
N TYR A 283 16.37 9.01 2.13
CA TYR A 283 16.98 8.87 3.45
C TYR A 283 18.44 9.23 3.39
N ASP A 284 18.88 10.16 4.23
CA ASP A 284 20.29 10.50 4.36
C ASP A 284 21.06 9.29 4.92
N ASN A 285 22.06 8.80 4.19
CA ASN A 285 22.87 7.66 4.59
C ASN A 285 24.27 8.06 5.10
N ARG A 286 24.52 9.36 5.32
CA ARG A 286 25.76 9.86 5.91
C ARG A 286 25.83 9.52 7.39
N PRO A 287 26.98 9.09 7.93
CA PRO A 287 27.15 8.83 9.36
C PRO A 287 26.82 10.08 10.21
N GLY A 288 25.87 9.92 11.15
CA GLY A 288 25.40 10.98 12.05
C GLY A 288 24.22 11.81 11.53
N HIS A 289 23.71 11.50 10.34
CA HIS A 289 22.55 12.12 9.72
C HIS A 289 21.41 11.13 9.44
N GLU A 290 21.54 9.89 9.92
CA GLU A 290 20.58 8.81 9.68
C GLU A 290 19.18 9.21 10.17
N GLY A 291 18.20 9.08 9.30
CA GLY A 291 16.81 9.44 9.57
C GLY A 291 16.38 10.80 9.04
N GLU A 292 17.28 11.66 8.64
CA GLU A 292 16.95 12.86 7.88
C GLU A 292 16.61 12.49 6.44
N TYR A 293 15.55 13.09 5.87
CA TYR A 293 15.08 12.72 4.53
C TYR A 293 14.39 13.87 3.79
N CYS A 294 14.45 13.83 2.46
CA CYS A 294 13.65 14.69 1.59
C CYS A 294 12.27 14.05 1.36
N ASN A 295 11.22 14.67 1.88
CA ASN A 295 9.85 14.09 1.92
C ASN A 295 8.81 14.83 1.06
N ARG A 296 9.23 15.71 0.17
CA ARG A 296 8.33 16.46 -0.72
C ARG A 296 8.15 15.77 -2.07
N GLY A 297 8.25 14.44 -2.07
CA GLY A 297 8.20 13.61 -3.26
C GLY A 297 6.80 13.28 -3.75
N THR A 298 6.72 12.27 -4.62
CA THR A 298 5.43 11.71 -5.08
C THR A 298 4.66 11.17 -3.88
N ASP A 299 3.39 11.57 -3.79
CA ASP A 299 2.42 11.13 -2.80
C ASP A 299 1.23 10.54 -3.57
N THR A 300 0.94 9.26 -3.38
CA THR A 300 -0.13 8.55 -4.09
C THR A 300 -0.86 7.58 -3.19
N THR A 301 -2.16 7.38 -3.49
CA THR A 301 -2.98 6.39 -2.78
C THR A 301 -3.70 5.50 -3.78
N LEU A 302 -3.53 4.20 -3.64
CA LEU A 302 -4.20 3.18 -4.42
C LEU A 302 -5.29 2.51 -3.58
N PHE A 303 -6.42 2.17 -4.23
CA PHE A 303 -7.57 1.56 -3.56
C PHE A 303 -7.91 0.21 -4.18
N VAL A 304 -8.15 -0.78 -3.33
CA VAL A 304 -8.56 -2.13 -3.73
C VAL A 304 -9.83 -2.52 -3.00
N LYS A 305 -10.77 -3.11 -3.74
CA LYS A 305 -11.99 -3.72 -3.20
C LYS A 305 -11.87 -5.23 -3.27
N VAL A 306 -12.00 -5.88 -2.13
CA VAL A 306 -11.93 -7.34 -2.01
C VAL A 306 -13.33 -7.90 -1.81
N ASN A 307 -13.84 -8.61 -2.83
CA ASN A 307 -15.12 -9.32 -2.72
C ASN A 307 -15.02 -10.47 -1.71
N PRO A 308 -16.09 -10.77 -0.98
CA PRO A 308 -16.14 -11.98 -0.17
C PRO A 308 -16.26 -13.23 -1.03
N THR A 309 -15.94 -14.40 -0.48
CA THR A 309 -16.19 -15.71 -1.13
C THR A 309 -17.67 -15.88 -1.44
N PRO A 310 -18.08 -16.05 -2.71
CA PRO A 310 -19.47 -16.31 -3.08
C PRO A 310 -20.04 -17.55 -2.39
N ARG A 311 -21.24 -17.43 -1.81
CA ARG A 311 -21.95 -18.52 -1.13
C ARG A 311 -23.43 -18.46 -1.45
N ILE A 312 -24.05 -19.64 -1.57
CA ILE A 312 -25.48 -19.79 -1.75
C ILE A 312 -26.07 -20.45 -0.52
N ALA A 313 -27.18 -19.91 -0.05
CA ALA A 313 -28.13 -20.58 0.85
C ALA A 313 -29.36 -20.99 0.04
N TYR A 314 -30.06 -22.00 0.51
CA TYR A 314 -31.28 -22.46 -0.12
C TYR A 314 -32.38 -22.71 0.91
N GLU A 315 -33.62 -22.67 0.44
CA GLU A 315 -34.82 -22.97 1.22
C GLU A 315 -35.84 -23.66 0.33
N TYR A 316 -36.47 -24.73 0.83
CA TYR A 316 -37.56 -25.39 0.14
C TYR A 316 -38.82 -24.52 0.26
N LEU A 317 -39.33 -24.04 -0.87
CA LEU A 317 -40.63 -23.37 -0.97
C LEU A 317 -41.78 -24.36 -1.12
N MET A 318 -41.49 -25.55 -1.68
CA MET A 318 -42.41 -26.66 -1.85
C MET A 318 -41.61 -27.97 -1.85
N GLY A 319 -42.16 -29.02 -1.24
CA GLY A 319 -41.45 -30.30 -1.10
C GLY A 319 -40.40 -30.27 0.00
N GLU A 320 -39.56 -31.27 0.02
CA GLU A 320 -38.48 -31.48 0.99
C GLU A 320 -37.34 -32.31 0.33
N ASP A 321 -36.34 -32.70 1.08
CA ASP A 321 -35.22 -33.51 0.58
C ASP A 321 -35.56 -34.96 0.24
N THR A 322 -36.76 -35.41 0.62
CA THR A 322 -37.29 -36.74 0.31
C THR A 322 -38.71 -36.63 -0.25
N LEU A 323 -38.93 -37.13 -1.44
CA LEU A 323 -40.15 -37.02 -2.20
C LEU A 323 -40.83 -38.38 -2.34
N CYS A 324 -42.14 -38.39 -2.53
CA CYS A 324 -42.86 -39.54 -3.06
C CYS A 324 -42.81 -39.57 -4.60
N PHE A 325 -43.14 -40.71 -5.18
CA PHE A 325 -43.30 -40.89 -6.62
C PHE A 325 -44.17 -39.78 -7.25
N ASN A 326 -43.71 -39.29 -8.39
CA ASN A 326 -44.37 -38.25 -9.17
C ASN A 326 -44.59 -36.91 -8.45
N GLU A 327 -43.93 -36.71 -7.33
CA GLU A 327 -43.86 -35.40 -6.67
C GLU A 327 -42.72 -34.56 -7.23
N GLY A 328 -42.68 -33.29 -6.83
CA GLY A 328 -41.65 -32.36 -7.18
C GLY A 328 -41.30 -31.47 -6.01
N PHE A 329 -40.28 -30.61 -6.22
CA PHE A 329 -39.90 -29.59 -5.27
C PHE A 329 -39.71 -28.23 -5.93
N ARG A 330 -39.80 -27.19 -5.13
CA ARG A 330 -39.42 -25.83 -5.50
C ARG A 330 -38.47 -25.30 -4.46
N LEU A 331 -37.28 -24.86 -4.93
CA LEU A 331 -36.19 -24.40 -4.12
C LEU A 331 -35.93 -22.94 -4.41
N ALA A 332 -35.97 -22.08 -3.41
CA ALA A 332 -35.43 -20.74 -3.51
C ALA A 332 -33.92 -20.78 -3.19
N THR A 333 -33.13 -20.14 -4.03
CA THR A 333 -31.73 -19.87 -3.75
C THR A 333 -31.58 -18.40 -3.37
N ASN A 334 -30.77 -18.10 -2.36
CA ASN A 334 -30.45 -16.75 -1.97
C ASN A 334 -28.98 -16.67 -1.60
N SER A 335 -28.44 -15.44 -1.52
CA SER A 335 -27.10 -15.20 -1.00
C SER A 335 -27.17 -14.20 0.15
N ARG A 336 -26.38 -14.44 1.19
CA ARG A 336 -26.16 -13.48 2.28
C ARG A 336 -24.92 -12.64 2.05
N VAL A 337 -24.25 -12.85 0.92
CA VAL A 337 -22.98 -12.20 0.58
C VAL A 337 -23.26 -10.97 -0.26
N TYR A 338 -22.66 -9.84 0.12
CA TYR A 338 -22.73 -8.59 -0.63
C TYR A 338 -21.48 -8.44 -1.49
N THR A 339 -21.67 -8.41 -2.81
CA THR A 339 -20.58 -8.38 -3.80
C THR A 339 -20.66 -7.14 -4.69
N THR A 340 -19.55 -6.76 -5.30
CA THR A 340 -19.47 -5.60 -6.21
C THR A 340 -20.33 -5.76 -7.47
N HIS A 341 -20.59 -7.01 -7.88
CA HIS A 341 -21.36 -7.38 -9.07
C HIS A 341 -22.34 -8.48 -8.74
N PRO A 342 -23.38 -8.70 -9.57
CA PRO A 342 -24.37 -9.75 -9.35
C PRO A 342 -23.77 -11.14 -9.19
N LEU A 343 -24.34 -11.91 -8.27
CA LEU A 343 -23.96 -13.29 -8.00
C LEU A 343 -24.75 -14.23 -8.89
N TYR A 344 -24.05 -15.16 -9.52
CA TYR A 344 -24.58 -16.21 -10.36
C TYR A 344 -24.20 -17.57 -9.80
N TYR A 345 -24.85 -18.63 -10.30
CA TYR A 345 -24.39 -19.99 -10.11
C TYR A 345 -24.51 -20.79 -11.40
N SER A 346 -23.63 -21.75 -11.59
CA SER A 346 -23.81 -22.87 -12.49
C SER A 346 -24.34 -24.06 -11.70
N LEU A 347 -25.23 -24.83 -12.31
CA LEU A 347 -25.84 -26.02 -11.71
C LEU A 347 -25.31 -27.27 -12.42
N ASN A 348 -24.78 -28.20 -11.65
CA ASN A 348 -24.46 -29.55 -12.11
C ASN A 348 -25.41 -30.54 -11.42
N VAL A 349 -25.99 -31.45 -12.16
CA VAL A 349 -26.91 -32.47 -11.65
C VAL A 349 -26.32 -33.86 -11.84
N GLU A 350 -26.14 -34.56 -10.74
CA GLU A 350 -25.72 -35.95 -10.72
C GLU A 350 -26.95 -36.83 -10.47
N ASN A 351 -27.29 -37.68 -11.44
CA ASN A 351 -28.44 -38.58 -11.41
C ASN A 351 -27.99 -40.03 -11.65
N PRO A 352 -27.26 -40.66 -10.70
CA PRO A 352 -26.72 -41.99 -10.87
C PRO A 352 -27.78 -43.07 -10.96
N ASP A 353 -28.96 -42.84 -10.40
CA ASP A 353 -30.06 -43.78 -10.33
C ASP A 353 -31.07 -43.62 -11.50
N ASN A 354 -30.76 -42.73 -12.44
CA ASN A 354 -31.60 -42.43 -13.62
C ASN A 354 -33.05 -42.08 -13.25
N VAL A 355 -33.22 -41.24 -12.25
CA VAL A 355 -34.55 -40.74 -11.86
C VAL A 355 -35.15 -39.93 -13.03
N ASN A 356 -36.21 -40.40 -13.61
CA ASN A 356 -36.91 -39.69 -14.68
C ASN A 356 -37.49 -38.38 -14.16
N GLY A 357 -37.51 -37.36 -15.01
CA GLY A 357 -37.98 -36.03 -14.62
C GLY A 357 -36.95 -35.21 -13.87
N ALA A 358 -35.80 -35.76 -13.48
CA ALA A 358 -34.69 -34.94 -12.96
C ALA A 358 -34.18 -33.99 -14.05
N LEU A 359 -33.91 -32.73 -13.68
CA LEU A 359 -33.27 -31.77 -14.57
C LEU A 359 -31.95 -32.32 -15.06
N ASP A 360 -31.72 -32.15 -16.36
CA ASP A 360 -30.41 -32.27 -16.98
C ASP A 360 -30.01 -30.87 -17.51
N PRO A 361 -29.58 -29.97 -16.62
CA PRO A 361 -29.21 -28.64 -17.07
C PRO A 361 -27.96 -28.74 -17.92
N ASP A 362 -27.99 -28.06 -19.06
CA ASP A 362 -26.76 -27.76 -19.79
C ASP A 362 -25.80 -27.05 -18.81
N PRO A 363 -24.58 -27.56 -18.60
CA PRO A 363 -23.59 -26.94 -17.69
C PRO A 363 -23.22 -25.51 -18.07
N ALA A 364 -23.68 -25.01 -19.20
CA ALA A 364 -23.53 -23.62 -19.63
C ALA A 364 -24.60 -22.65 -19.10
N ASP A 365 -25.72 -23.14 -18.55
CA ASP A 365 -26.77 -22.26 -18.03
C ASP A 365 -26.43 -21.75 -16.64
N SER A 366 -26.07 -20.46 -16.59
CA SER A 366 -25.90 -19.69 -15.35
C SER A 366 -27.22 -19.00 -14.99
N SER A 367 -27.66 -19.22 -13.76
CA SER A 367 -28.87 -18.58 -13.22
C SER A 367 -28.50 -17.57 -12.13
N PHE A 368 -29.30 -16.49 -12.05
CA PHE A 368 -29.22 -15.59 -10.89
C PHE A 368 -29.63 -16.33 -9.62
N VAL A 369 -28.96 -16.01 -8.50
CA VAL A 369 -29.20 -16.66 -7.22
C VAL A 369 -30.66 -16.57 -6.76
N ASP A 370 -31.41 -15.53 -7.12
CA ASP A 370 -32.79 -15.31 -6.68
C ASP A 370 -33.86 -16.00 -7.55
N ILE A 371 -33.49 -16.81 -8.56
CA ILE A 371 -34.45 -17.55 -9.39
C ILE A 371 -34.69 -18.92 -8.77
N PRO A 372 -35.95 -19.26 -8.41
CA PRO A 372 -36.24 -20.55 -7.84
C PRO A 372 -35.99 -21.71 -8.83
N LEU A 373 -35.33 -22.76 -8.34
CA LEU A 373 -35.25 -24.05 -9.05
C LEU A 373 -36.54 -24.79 -8.87
N TYR A 374 -37.17 -25.26 -9.96
CA TYR A 374 -38.42 -25.99 -9.96
C TYR A 374 -38.27 -27.33 -10.67
N GLN A 375 -38.82 -28.38 -10.04
CA GLN A 375 -38.76 -29.75 -10.53
C GLN A 375 -40.09 -30.44 -10.28
N GLU A 376 -40.63 -31.19 -11.25
CA GLU A 376 -41.88 -31.94 -11.14
C GLU A 376 -41.74 -33.37 -11.66
N GLY A 377 -42.64 -34.23 -11.20
CA GLY A 377 -42.86 -35.53 -11.81
C GLY A 377 -41.69 -36.49 -11.73
N MET A 378 -41.00 -36.52 -10.61
CA MET A 378 -39.83 -37.38 -10.42
C MET A 378 -40.22 -38.85 -10.21
N ASP A 379 -39.64 -39.74 -11.03
CA ASP A 379 -39.89 -41.19 -11.00
C ASP A 379 -38.56 -41.97 -10.97
N PRO A 380 -38.27 -42.67 -9.87
CA PRO A 380 -37.04 -43.44 -9.71
C PRO A 380 -37.18 -44.90 -10.19
N GLY A 381 -38.34 -45.29 -10.71
CA GLY A 381 -38.64 -46.70 -11.04
C GLY A 381 -39.06 -47.53 -9.84
N ASP A 382 -38.40 -48.70 -9.60
CA ASP A 382 -38.81 -49.68 -8.58
C ASP A 382 -38.02 -49.62 -7.26
N SER A 383 -37.12 -48.70 -7.13
CA SER A 383 -36.31 -48.45 -5.92
C SER A 383 -36.11 -46.97 -5.69
N VAL A 384 -35.75 -46.60 -4.44
CA VAL A 384 -35.44 -45.22 -4.13
C VAL A 384 -34.29 -44.75 -5.02
N GLY A 385 -34.50 -43.59 -5.67
CA GLY A 385 -33.49 -42.91 -6.47
C GLY A 385 -32.96 -41.66 -5.79
N THR A 386 -31.74 -41.30 -6.13
CA THR A 386 -31.03 -40.15 -5.57
C THR A 386 -30.58 -39.21 -6.68
N VAL A 387 -30.85 -37.91 -6.53
CA VAL A 387 -30.39 -36.85 -7.42
C VAL A 387 -29.63 -35.83 -6.60
N THR A 388 -28.42 -35.50 -7.03
CA THR A 388 -27.61 -34.47 -6.38
C THR A 388 -27.54 -33.24 -7.26
N TYR A 389 -27.98 -32.11 -6.73
CA TYR A 389 -27.88 -30.79 -7.35
C TYR A 389 -26.70 -30.06 -6.75
N LYS A 390 -25.64 -29.78 -7.55
CA LYS A 390 -24.44 -29.07 -7.14
C LYS A 390 -24.47 -27.66 -7.70
N PHE A 391 -24.49 -26.68 -6.82
CA PHE A 391 -24.45 -25.25 -7.13
C PHE A 391 -23.02 -24.74 -7.00
N HIS A 392 -22.48 -24.14 -8.07
CA HIS A 392 -21.18 -23.51 -8.10
C HIS A 392 -21.38 -21.99 -8.24
N PRO A 393 -21.41 -21.23 -7.12
CA PRO A 393 -21.61 -19.79 -7.17
C PRO A 393 -20.39 -19.05 -7.67
N TYR A 394 -20.60 -17.90 -8.36
CA TYR A 394 -19.52 -17.05 -8.84
C TYR A 394 -19.99 -15.60 -9.08
N ILE A 395 -19.06 -14.65 -9.06
CA ILE A 395 -19.32 -13.25 -9.43
C ILE A 395 -19.06 -13.09 -10.93
N SER A 396 -20.06 -12.60 -11.69
CA SER A 396 -20.11 -12.68 -13.15
C SER A 396 -18.96 -12.00 -13.89
N THR A 397 -18.48 -10.83 -13.41
CA THR A 397 -17.46 -10.06 -14.13
C THR A 397 -16.05 -10.60 -13.94
N LYS A 398 -15.76 -11.17 -12.80
CA LYS A 398 -14.42 -11.71 -12.45
C LYS A 398 -14.40 -13.23 -12.40
N LYS A 399 -15.59 -13.87 -12.50
CA LYS A 399 -15.73 -15.32 -12.29
C LYS A 399 -15.09 -15.76 -10.96
N CYS A 400 -15.16 -14.91 -9.94
CA CYS A 400 -14.69 -15.26 -8.61
C CYS A 400 -15.38 -16.56 -8.19
N PRO A 401 -14.67 -17.65 -8.07
CA PRO A 401 -15.27 -18.92 -7.68
C PRO A 401 -15.70 -18.85 -6.23
N GLY A 402 -16.88 -19.41 -5.96
CA GLY A 402 -17.42 -19.47 -4.61
C GLY A 402 -17.34 -20.85 -4.00
N LYS A 403 -17.91 -20.99 -2.83
CA LYS A 403 -18.01 -22.26 -2.12
C LYS A 403 -19.19 -23.07 -2.66
N ASP A 404 -18.92 -24.26 -3.16
CA ASP A 404 -19.91 -25.19 -3.66
C ASP A 404 -20.94 -25.57 -2.59
N THR A 405 -22.21 -25.67 -3.01
CA THR A 405 -23.31 -26.14 -2.18
C THR A 405 -24.01 -27.27 -2.89
N SER A 406 -24.24 -28.39 -2.21
CA SER A 406 -24.91 -29.56 -2.77
C SER A 406 -26.19 -29.88 -2.01
N ILE A 407 -27.21 -30.24 -2.77
CA ILE A 407 -28.49 -30.68 -2.26
C ILE A 407 -28.73 -32.10 -2.79
N ILE A 408 -29.06 -33.01 -1.88
CA ILE A 408 -29.37 -34.39 -2.23
C ILE A 408 -30.89 -34.57 -2.07
N VAL A 409 -31.55 -34.91 -3.16
CA VAL A 409 -32.99 -35.24 -3.17
C VAL A 409 -33.14 -36.74 -3.37
N ARG A 410 -33.89 -37.38 -2.48
CA ARG A 410 -34.29 -38.79 -2.57
C ARG A 410 -35.72 -38.87 -3.04
N VAL A 411 -35.99 -39.79 -3.96
CA VAL A 411 -37.33 -40.00 -4.51
C VAL A 411 -37.73 -41.46 -4.26
N ASN A 412 -38.83 -41.66 -3.55
CA ASN A 412 -39.36 -42.97 -3.32
C ASN A 412 -40.10 -43.49 -4.58
N PRO A 413 -40.04 -44.80 -4.86
CA PRO A 413 -40.83 -45.41 -5.92
C PRO A 413 -42.33 -45.34 -5.61
N GLU A 414 -43.17 -45.57 -6.63
CA GLU A 414 -44.58 -45.75 -6.42
C GLU A 414 -44.81 -46.97 -5.51
N PRO A 415 -45.51 -46.81 -4.36
CA PRO A 415 -45.91 -47.96 -3.57
C PRO A 415 -46.91 -48.82 -4.33
N VAL A 416 -46.48 -49.98 -4.75
CA VAL A 416 -47.36 -50.94 -5.49
C VAL A 416 -47.31 -52.27 -4.79
N MET A 417 -48.44 -52.93 -4.83
CA MET A 417 -48.64 -54.33 -4.36
C MET A 417 -49.50 -55.13 -5.29
N ASN A 418 -49.26 -56.41 -5.31
CA ASN A 418 -50.14 -57.39 -5.98
C ASN A 418 -50.75 -58.30 -4.91
N VAL A 419 -52.00 -58.51 -5.01
CA VAL A 419 -52.75 -59.50 -4.21
C VAL A 419 -53.16 -60.60 -5.14
N THR A 420 -52.91 -61.84 -4.80
CA THR A 420 -53.29 -63.01 -5.61
C THR A 420 -54.41 -63.71 -4.91
N GLN A 421 -55.53 -63.66 -5.52
CA GLN A 421 -56.72 -64.36 -5.03
C GLN A 421 -56.53 -65.87 -5.26
N SER A 422 -56.67 -66.71 -4.21
CA SER A 422 -56.61 -68.16 -4.31
C SER A 422 -57.96 -68.80 -4.48
N ASP A 423 -58.95 -68.22 -3.85
CA ASP A 423 -60.34 -68.69 -3.92
C ASP A 423 -61.33 -67.53 -3.85
N THR A 424 -62.33 -67.52 -4.69
CA THR A 424 -63.43 -66.51 -4.73
C THR A 424 -64.63 -66.87 -3.89
N ALA A 425 -64.70 -68.09 -3.35
CA ALA A 425 -65.76 -68.56 -2.47
C ALA A 425 -65.22 -69.56 -1.46
N VAL A 426 -65.49 -69.35 -0.20
CA VAL A 426 -65.09 -70.24 0.89
C VAL A 426 -66.30 -70.81 1.60
N CYS A 427 -66.23 -72.10 1.99
CA CYS A 427 -67.26 -72.75 2.75
C CYS A 427 -67.24 -72.32 4.22
N TYR A 428 -68.39 -72.47 4.88
CA TYR A 428 -68.55 -72.25 6.31
C TYR A 428 -67.43 -72.95 7.13
N ASN A 429 -66.79 -72.22 8.03
CA ASN A 429 -65.72 -72.73 8.88
C ASN A 429 -64.39 -73.10 8.14
N TRP A 430 -64.21 -72.55 6.94
CA TRP A 430 -62.96 -72.69 6.19
C TRP A 430 -62.12 -71.40 6.29
N GLY A 431 -60.87 -71.49 6.04
CA GLY A 431 -59.94 -70.31 5.92
C GLY A 431 -59.66 -70.03 4.46
N TYR A 432 -59.16 -68.85 4.22
CA TYR A 432 -58.53 -68.43 2.95
C TYR A 432 -57.20 -67.75 3.16
N GLU A 433 -56.44 -67.73 2.13
CA GLU A 433 -55.14 -67.09 2.11
C GLU A 433 -55.09 -66.06 0.96
N LEU A 434 -54.66 -64.87 1.24
CA LEU A 434 -54.43 -63.84 0.23
C LEU A 434 -52.89 -63.58 0.17
N PRO A 435 -52.17 -64.26 -0.72
CA PRO A 435 -50.77 -63.99 -0.96
C PRO A 435 -50.57 -62.61 -1.55
N MET A 436 -49.68 -61.88 -0.98
CA MET A 436 -49.34 -60.51 -1.36
C MET A 436 -47.89 -60.43 -1.76
N SER A 437 -47.57 -59.56 -2.70
CA SER A 437 -46.16 -59.26 -3.12
C SER A 437 -46.01 -57.82 -3.55
N THR A 438 -44.79 -57.31 -3.47
CA THR A 438 -44.46 -56.01 -4.03
C THR A 438 -43.28 -56.11 -4.97
N ALA A 439 -43.31 -55.35 -6.04
CA ALA A 439 -42.16 -55.15 -6.94
C ALA A 439 -41.15 -54.11 -6.45
N VAL A 440 -41.51 -53.35 -5.42
CA VAL A 440 -40.65 -52.31 -4.83
C VAL A 440 -39.43 -52.97 -4.16
N LYS A 441 -38.23 -52.52 -4.57
CA LYS A 441 -36.98 -53.12 -4.14
C LYS A 441 -36.31 -52.39 -2.99
N GLY A 442 -36.51 -51.07 -2.88
CA GLY A 442 -35.92 -50.23 -1.83
C GLY A 442 -36.70 -48.96 -1.62
N THR A 443 -36.81 -48.52 -0.36
CA THR A 443 -37.58 -47.34 0.04
C THR A 443 -36.86 -46.62 1.20
N THR A 444 -37.13 -45.34 1.41
CA THR A 444 -36.59 -44.57 2.55
C THR A 444 -37.23 -44.96 3.88
N GLY A 445 -38.49 -45.44 3.83
CA GLY A 445 -39.25 -45.92 4.98
C GLY A 445 -39.62 -47.38 4.90
N ALA A 446 -40.48 -47.87 5.77
CA ALA A 446 -40.96 -49.23 5.76
C ALA A 446 -42.12 -49.42 4.78
N MET A 447 -42.01 -50.42 3.90
CA MET A 447 -43.15 -50.79 3.03
C MET A 447 -44.25 -51.44 3.89
N SER A 448 -45.47 -51.01 3.73
CA SER A 448 -46.66 -51.50 4.46
C SER A 448 -47.88 -51.35 3.61
N TYR A 449 -48.98 -51.80 4.11
CA TYR A 449 -50.29 -51.56 3.53
C TYR A 449 -51.34 -51.23 4.59
N ASP A 450 -52.26 -50.33 4.25
CA ASP A 450 -53.46 -50.06 5.02
C ASP A 450 -54.54 -50.99 4.51
N LEU A 451 -55.08 -51.84 5.39
CA LEU A 451 -56.20 -52.72 5.10
C LEU A 451 -57.52 -52.07 5.53
N ARG A 452 -58.46 -52.02 4.62
CA ARG A 452 -59.85 -51.69 4.90
C ARG A 452 -60.73 -52.80 4.36
N THR A 453 -61.69 -53.19 5.14
CA THR A 453 -62.66 -54.19 4.77
C THR A 453 -64.10 -53.60 4.66
N ASP A 454 -64.82 -54.01 3.65
CA ASP A 454 -66.20 -53.61 3.45
C ASP A 454 -67.06 -54.84 3.22
N TRP A 455 -68.16 -54.96 3.94
CA TRP A 455 -69.11 -56.04 3.81
C TRP A 455 -70.53 -55.55 4.09
N TYR A 456 -71.53 -56.19 3.40
CA TYR A 456 -72.90 -55.72 3.43
C TYR A 456 -73.58 -55.95 4.78
N ASN A 457 -73.34 -57.11 5.46
CA ASN A 457 -73.94 -57.46 6.76
C ASN A 457 -72.88 -57.74 7.82
N PRO A 458 -72.40 -56.72 8.53
CA PRO A 458 -71.27 -56.84 9.47
C PRO A 458 -71.49 -57.82 10.66
N GLY A 459 -72.63 -58.38 10.86
CA GLY A 459 -72.90 -59.37 11.91
C GLY A 459 -72.95 -60.82 11.44
N ASN A 460 -72.94 -61.07 10.14
CA ASN A 460 -73.16 -62.43 9.59
C ASN A 460 -71.84 -63.14 9.26
N VAL A 461 -70.77 -62.41 8.97
CA VAL A 461 -69.45 -62.97 8.58
C VAL A 461 -68.39 -62.62 9.59
N GLY A 462 -67.58 -63.61 10.00
CA GLY A 462 -66.43 -63.37 10.88
C GLY A 462 -65.76 -64.70 11.26
N PRO A 463 -64.52 -64.56 11.84
CA PRO A 463 -63.74 -63.34 12.05
C PRO A 463 -63.18 -62.79 10.75
N ILE A 464 -63.00 -61.47 10.69
CA ILE A 464 -62.43 -60.74 9.56
C ILE A 464 -61.23 -59.91 10.11
N PRO A 465 -60.13 -59.76 9.36
CA PRO A 465 -59.05 -58.97 9.78
C PRO A 465 -59.50 -57.54 10.08
N PRO A 466 -59.03 -56.92 11.19
CA PRO A 466 -59.37 -55.53 11.50
C PRO A 466 -58.74 -54.56 10.51
N ASP A 467 -59.44 -53.44 10.26
CA ASP A 467 -58.86 -52.31 9.55
C ASP A 467 -57.64 -51.82 10.33
N ALA A 468 -56.49 -51.91 9.72
CA ALA A 468 -55.18 -51.52 10.35
C ALA A 468 -54.11 -51.41 9.31
N ASP A 469 -52.98 -50.83 9.76
CA ASP A 469 -51.74 -50.80 9.02
C ASP A 469 -50.95 -52.08 9.27
N TYR A 470 -50.52 -52.72 8.21
CA TYR A 470 -49.73 -53.96 8.27
C TYR A 470 -48.38 -53.75 7.53
N LEU A 471 -47.31 -54.31 8.07
CA LEU A 471 -46.04 -54.35 7.36
C LEU A 471 -46.15 -55.28 6.14
N LEU A 472 -45.59 -54.89 5.02
CA LEU A 472 -45.56 -55.69 3.79
C LEU A 472 -44.12 -56.11 3.52
N ASP A 473 -43.79 -57.35 3.78
CA ASP A 473 -42.57 -57.96 3.29
C ASP A 473 -42.70 -58.31 1.80
N ARG A 474 -41.58 -58.61 1.15
CA ARG A 474 -41.52 -58.93 -0.28
C ARG A 474 -42.48 -60.03 -0.72
N LEU A 475 -42.78 -60.96 0.16
CA LEU A 475 -43.77 -61.97 0.07
C LEU A 475 -44.46 -62.06 1.41
N ASP A 476 -45.74 -61.74 1.46
CA ASP A 476 -46.58 -61.80 2.66
C ASP A 476 -47.88 -62.50 2.35
N THR A 477 -48.58 -62.89 3.36
CA THR A 477 -49.90 -63.58 3.19
C THR A 477 -50.85 -63.18 4.31
N LEU A 478 -51.95 -62.59 3.95
CA LEU A 478 -53.05 -62.38 4.87
C LEU A 478 -53.80 -63.72 5.02
N ASN A 479 -53.67 -64.31 6.19
CA ASN A 479 -54.29 -65.56 6.54
C ASN A 479 -55.49 -65.30 7.42
N GLN A 480 -56.66 -65.83 6.98
CA GLN A 480 -57.88 -65.77 7.76
C GLN A 480 -58.44 -67.19 7.93
N TRP A 481 -58.55 -67.62 9.15
CA TRP A 481 -59.04 -68.96 9.51
C TRP A 481 -60.41 -68.88 10.13
N ASP A 482 -61.19 -69.99 10.03
CA ASP A 482 -62.54 -70.18 10.67
C ASP A 482 -63.56 -69.11 10.26
N VAL A 483 -63.62 -68.76 8.99
CA VAL A 483 -64.62 -67.82 8.48
C VAL A 483 -66.00 -68.45 8.53
N ARG A 484 -66.86 -67.75 9.20
CA ARG A 484 -68.26 -68.26 9.40
C ARG A 484 -69.22 -67.26 8.81
N ASN A 485 -70.13 -67.78 7.97
CA ASN A 485 -71.29 -67.07 7.56
C ASN A 485 -72.52 -67.62 8.35
N THR A 486 -73.10 -66.81 9.22
CA THR A 486 -74.25 -67.14 10.06
C THR A 486 -75.59 -66.72 9.47
N GLY A 487 -75.58 -66.13 8.27
CA GLY A 487 -76.74 -65.73 7.50
C GLY A 487 -77.29 -66.86 6.64
N ASP A 488 -78.43 -66.64 6.00
CA ASP A 488 -79.10 -67.57 5.11
C ASP A 488 -78.75 -67.37 3.63
N SER A 489 -77.88 -66.43 3.30
CA SER A 489 -77.50 -66.07 1.94
C SER A 489 -75.94 -65.97 1.82
N ILE A 490 -75.47 -65.91 0.59
CA ILE A 490 -74.08 -65.62 0.31
C ILE A 490 -73.82 -64.17 0.74
N GLU A 491 -72.70 -63.97 1.49
CA GLU A 491 -72.22 -62.65 1.91
C GLU A 491 -70.91 -62.40 1.25
N ASP A 492 -70.75 -61.19 0.69
CA ASP A 492 -69.49 -60.73 0.05
C ASP A 492 -68.71 -59.90 1.00
N VAL A 493 -67.35 -60.11 1.05
CA VAL A 493 -66.38 -59.31 1.80
C VAL A 493 -65.40 -58.79 0.80
N THR A 494 -65.30 -57.47 0.73
CA THR A 494 -64.34 -56.81 -0.16
C THR A 494 -63.17 -56.23 0.68
N TYR A 495 -61.97 -56.58 0.27
CA TYR A 495 -60.73 -56.08 0.86
C TYR A 495 -60.11 -54.98 0.01
N PHE A 496 -59.82 -53.87 0.63
CA PHE A 496 -59.10 -52.74 0.02
C PHE A 496 -57.69 -52.66 0.63
N PHE A 497 -56.67 -52.86 -0.17
CA PHE A 497 -55.30 -52.81 0.22
C PHE A 497 -54.67 -51.53 -0.36
N THR A 498 -54.31 -50.59 0.48
CA THR A 498 -53.58 -49.38 0.02
C THR A 498 -52.14 -49.54 0.37
N PRO A 499 -51.20 -49.72 -0.59
CA PRO A 499 -49.78 -49.82 -0.31
C PRO A 499 -49.24 -48.47 0.14
N VAL A 500 -48.34 -48.46 1.16
CA VAL A 500 -47.87 -47.29 1.82
C VAL A 500 -46.38 -47.47 2.18
N ILE A 501 -45.56 -46.48 1.93
CA ILE A 501 -44.22 -46.39 2.52
C ILE A 501 -44.37 -45.52 3.77
N LYS A 502 -44.28 -46.14 4.94
CA LYS A 502 -44.45 -45.48 6.24
C LYS A 502 -43.20 -44.72 6.62
N ASN A 503 -43.36 -43.50 7.15
CA ASN A 503 -42.25 -42.61 7.51
C ASN A 503 -41.28 -42.41 6.34
N ALA A 504 -41.79 -42.30 5.14
CA ALA A 504 -41.02 -42.14 3.92
C ALA A 504 -40.21 -40.83 3.91
N ARG A 505 -40.75 -39.81 4.55
CA ARG A 505 -40.24 -38.45 4.61
C ARG A 505 -40.62 -37.75 5.92
N ALA A 506 -40.06 -36.59 6.19
CA ALA A 506 -40.35 -35.85 7.42
C ALA A 506 -41.81 -35.41 7.53
N SER A 507 -42.45 -35.10 6.40
CA SER A 507 -43.86 -34.68 6.35
C SER A 507 -44.85 -35.86 6.39
N GLY A 508 -44.44 -37.14 6.24
CA GLY A 508 -45.32 -38.29 6.38
C GLY A 508 -45.05 -39.48 5.44
N ASP A 509 -46.09 -40.17 5.10
CA ASP A 509 -46.08 -41.41 4.33
C ASP A 509 -46.27 -41.17 2.82
N CYS A 510 -45.72 -42.05 1.99
CA CYS A 510 -46.05 -42.14 0.56
C CYS A 510 -47.14 -43.22 0.34
N ARG A 511 -48.23 -42.86 -0.31
CA ARG A 511 -49.37 -43.77 -0.56
C ARG A 511 -49.52 -44.10 -2.04
N GLY A 512 -49.69 -45.35 -2.34
CA GLY A 512 -49.99 -45.83 -3.68
C GLY A 512 -51.49 -45.94 -3.94
N ASN A 513 -51.83 -46.50 -5.11
CA ASN A 513 -53.18 -46.73 -5.51
C ASN A 513 -53.77 -47.96 -4.79
N PRO A 514 -55.03 -47.91 -4.30
CA PRO A 514 -55.67 -49.07 -3.68
C PRO A 514 -55.81 -50.23 -4.67
N VAL A 515 -55.53 -51.42 -4.16
CA VAL A 515 -55.86 -52.71 -4.84
C VAL A 515 -57.04 -53.32 -4.13
N THR A 516 -58.01 -53.77 -4.88
CA THR A 516 -59.22 -54.42 -4.34
C THR A 516 -59.25 -55.91 -4.65
N ASP A 517 -59.64 -56.69 -3.67
CA ASP A 517 -59.96 -58.10 -3.81
C ASP A 517 -61.31 -58.40 -3.16
N SER A 518 -62.21 -59.23 -3.79
CA SER A 518 -63.61 -59.54 -3.35
C SER A 518 -63.98 -60.97 -3.54
#